data_a47ba528871d39c1eec9d4cdb5825888
#
_entry.id   a47ba528871d39c1eec9d4cdb5825888
#
_cell.length_a   1.000
_cell.length_b   1.000
_cell.length_c   1.000
_cell.angle_alpha   90.00
_cell.angle_beta   90.00
_cell.angle_gamma   90.00
#
_symmetry.space_group_name_H-M   'P 1'
#
loop_
_entity.id
_entity.type
_entity.pdbx_description
1 polymer ?
#
loop_
_entity_poly.entity_id
_entity_poly.type
_entity_poly.pdbx_seq_one_letter_code
_entity_poly.pdbx_strand_id
1 'polypeptide(L)'
;VVLGKNVTLKKGVKLSNVVIGDNVTVGKECKIRNSVIWNNVDIQSKAKLDSCVICNDNVIGKNVTASAGMILAEGCEIGQLVNVEQDVTIWPYKVIEDASIVSHSLILGSRYKNSIFEHGKVIGKSNVELSCEMATKLAEAFGAQLPIGSTVLVSRDTHKSSRMLKRAFLGGLLSAGINVIDYRDIPSAILRCSLSSNDRYTAGVHFRQKIDDPTSTVITFYNDEALRINNDISKKVEKAFFKETFRRVDYSEIGQIDESDYEKEYKWYKEGMKALLETHTFKCLECRVAVDMMHGMASEVFPDILNDLGVENIMFNAHNDEHRLSNINALVKQSSQDMSTVIKALKLDAGFMIYPYGQRL
;
A
#
# COMPACT_ATOMS: atom_id res chain seq x y z
N VAL A 1 43.13 17.13 3.88
CA VAL A 1 42.33 16.19 4.67
C VAL A 1 42.53 16.53 6.14
N VAL A 2 41.45 16.66 6.88
CA VAL A 2 41.42 16.84 8.34
C VAL A 2 40.75 15.63 8.96
N LEU A 3 41.36 15.04 9.99
CA LEU A 3 40.86 13.85 10.68
C LEU A 3 40.68 14.15 12.16
N GLY A 4 39.54 13.76 12.70
CA GLY A 4 39.22 13.78 14.12
C GLY A 4 39.91 12.66 14.92
N LYS A 5 39.44 12.41 16.14
CA LYS A 5 39.93 11.35 17.04
C LYS A 5 39.31 9.98 16.66
N ASN A 6 40.06 8.91 16.89
CA ASN A 6 39.62 7.54 16.70
C ASN A 6 39.12 7.23 15.28
N VAL A 7 39.68 7.86 14.26
CA VAL A 7 39.34 7.58 12.85
C VAL A 7 40.09 6.33 12.38
N THR A 8 39.34 5.39 11.84
CA THR A 8 39.88 4.13 11.28
C THR A 8 39.76 4.11 9.76
N LEU A 9 40.87 4.15 9.05
CA LEU A 9 40.91 4.04 7.59
C LEU A 9 41.42 2.67 7.16
N LYS A 10 40.61 1.88 6.43
CA LYS A 10 41.00 0.54 5.96
C LYS A 10 41.80 0.63 4.63
N LYS A 11 42.40 -0.49 4.23
CA LYS A 11 43.28 -0.56 3.03
C LYS A 11 42.60 -0.03 1.76
N GLY A 12 43.31 0.81 1.02
CA GLY A 12 42.88 1.29 -0.31
C GLY A 12 41.94 2.50 -0.27
N VAL A 13 41.71 3.12 0.88
CA VAL A 13 40.91 4.35 1.00
C VAL A 13 41.61 5.51 0.30
N LYS A 14 40.86 6.29 -0.49
CA LYS A 14 41.32 7.50 -1.18
C LYS A 14 40.51 8.69 -0.72
N LEU A 15 41.16 9.67 -0.07
CA LEU A 15 40.56 10.90 0.44
C LEU A 15 41.16 12.11 -0.27
N SER A 16 40.32 13.06 -0.70
CA SER A 16 40.70 14.31 -1.28
C SER A 16 39.76 15.43 -0.84
N ASN A 17 40.31 16.46 -0.22
CA ASN A 17 39.54 17.60 0.30
C ASN A 17 38.38 17.15 1.22
N VAL A 18 38.69 16.42 2.30
CA VAL A 18 37.70 15.81 3.19
C VAL A 18 37.98 16.23 4.64
N VAL A 19 36.91 16.50 5.37
CA VAL A 19 36.93 16.68 6.83
C VAL A 19 36.17 15.52 7.47
N ILE A 20 36.82 14.81 8.38
CA ILE A 20 36.24 13.65 9.10
C ILE A 20 36.26 13.92 10.58
N GLY A 21 35.12 13.77 11.24
CA GLY A 21 34.94 13.91 12.67
C GLY A 21 35.48 12.73 13.49
N ASP A 22 35.04 12.65 14.73
CA ASP A 22 35.49 11.65 15.69
C ASP A 22 34.78 10.28 15.51
N ASN A 23 35.46 9.18 15.86
CA ASN A 23 34.92 7.80 15.85
C ASN A 23 34.38 7.35 14.49
N VAL A 24 35.00 7.74 13.40
CA VAL A 24 34.57 7.38 12.04
C VAL A 24 35.35 6.19 11.52
N THR A 25 34.66 5.20 10.99
CA THR A 25 35.27 4.05 10.30
C THR A 25 35.03 4.15 8.81
N VAL A 26 36.11 4.05 8.01
CA VAL A 26 36.04 4.04 6.53
C VAL A 26 36.53 2.68 6.04
N GLY A 27 35.65 1.96 5.35
CA GLY A 27 35.87 0.63 4.79
C GLY A 27 36.90 0.60 3.68
N LYS A 28 37.26 -0.64 3.23
CA LYS A 28 38.27 -0.85 2.19
C LYS A 28 37.85 -0.21 0.85
N GLU A 29 38.78 0.35 0.12
CA GLU A 29 38.62 0.84 -1.25
C GLU A 29 37.59 1.96 -1.42
N CYS A 30 37.22 2.65 -0.34
CA CYS A 30 36.33 3.81 -0.41
C CYS A 30 37.03 5.00 -1.11
N LYS A 31 36.22 5.79 -1.85
CA LYS A 31 36.66 7.01 -2.51
C LYS A 31 35.80 8.16 -2.03
N ILE A 32 36.39 9.10 -1.31
CA ILE A 32 35.65 10.23 -0.72
C ILE A 32 36.33 11.52 -1.14
N ARG A 33 35.55 12.44 -1.71
CA ARG A 33 36.06 13.73 -2.21
C ARG A 33 35.12 14.87 -1.80
N ASN A 34 35.72 16.05 -1.55
CA ASN A 34 34.99 17.30 -1.31
C ASN A 34 33.87 17.18 -0.27
N SER A 35 34.05 16.37 0.77
CA SER A 35 32.98 15.96 1.68
C SER A 35 33.30 16.24 3.12
N VAL A 36 32.25 16.45 3.91
CA VAL A 36 32.29 16.61 5.37
C VAL A 36 31.55 15.44 5.99
N ILE A 37 32.24 14.71 6.89
CA ILE A 37 31.71 13.58 7.63
C ILE A 37 31.82 13.91 9.10
N TRP A 38 30.68 13.89 9.81
CA TRP A 38 30.64 14.17 11.22
C TRP A 38 31.00 12.94 12.05
N ASN A 39 30.56 12.88 13.31
CA ASN A 39 31.01 11.88 14.27
C ASN A 39 30.21 10.57 14.18
N ASN A 40 30.81 9.45 14.66
CA ASN A 40 30.17 8.14 14.81
C ASN A 40 29.60 7.58 13.49
N VAL A 41 30.31 7.74 12.38
CA VAL A 41 29.86 7.27 11.06
C VAL A 41 30.60 6.01 10.65
N ASP A 42 29.86 4.99 10.24
CA ASP A 42 30.43 3.75 9.65
C ASP A 42 30.19 3.73 8.14
N ILE A 43 31.24 3.83 7.37
CA ILE A 43 31.22 3.74 5.90
C ILE A 43 31.81 2.39 5.49
N GLN A 44 30.97 1.53 4.92
CA GLN A 44 31.39 0.21 4.50
C GLN A 44 32.19 0.24 3.20
N SER A 45 32.68 -0.91 2.75
CA SER A 45 33.66 -1.02 1.66
C SER A 45 33.14 -0.53 0.32
N LYS A 46 34.04 0.06 -0.49
CA LYS A 46 33.82 0.50 -1.88
C LYS A 46 32.78 1.60 -2.06
N ALA A 47 32.44 2.34 -1.02
CA ALA A 47 31.60 3.52 -1.14
C ALA A 47 32.32 4.62 -1.95
N LYS A 48 31.54 5.35 -2.76
CA LYS A 48 31.96 6.49 -3.56
C LYS A 48 31.13 7.70 -3.17
N LEU A 49 31.74 8.66 -2.49
CA LEU A 49 31.06 9.85 -1.98
C LEU A 49 31.77 11.08 -2.55
N ASP A 50 31.02 11.95 -3.21
CA ASP A 50 31.55 13.18 -3.79
C ASP A 50 30.67 14.37 -3.42
N SER A 51 31.29 15.40 -2.84
CA SER A 51 30.62 16.65 -2.46
C SER A 51 29.41 16.43 -1.54
N CYS A 52 29.57 15.57 -0.51
CA CYS A 52 28.52 15.17 0.42
C CYS A 52 28.73 15.77 1.81
N VAL A 53 27.60 16.00 2.52
CA VAL A 53 27.58 16.27 3.95
C VAL A 53 26.89 15.11 4.67
N ILE A 54 27.62 14.44 5.56
CA ILE A 54 27.14 13.30 6.33
C ILE A 54 27.18 13.66 7.82
N CYS A 55 26.01 13.75 8.44
CA CYS A 55 25.86 14.08 9.85
C CYS A 55 26.22 12.90 10.78
N ASN A 56 25.93 13.00 12.07
CA ASN A 56 26.31 12.03 13.07
C ASN A 56 25.55 10.69 12.94
N ASP A 57 26.13 9.64 13.54
CA ASP A 57 25.45 8.36 13.83
C ASP A 57 24.89 7.65 12.59
N ASN A 58 25.57 7.74 11.46
CA ASN A 58 25.13 7.17 10.19
C ASN A 58 25.85 5.88 9.83
N VAL A 59 25.12 4.97 9.19
CA VAL A 59 25.68 3.75 8.58
C VAL A 59 25.49 3.78 7.07
N ILE A 60 26.58 3.66 6.31
CA ILE A 60 26.58 3.65 4.85
C ILE A 60 27.05 2.27 4.36
N GLY A 61 26.20 1.57 3.65
CA GLY A 61 26.41 0.22 3.16
C GLY A 61 27.50 0.09 2.09
N LYS A 62 27.75 -1.15 1.68
CA LYS A 62 28.78 -1.46 0.66
C LYS A 62 28.38 -0.98 -0.72
N ASN A 63 29.36 -0.54 -1.51
CA ASN A 63 29.16 -0.10 -2.89
C ASN A 63 28.14 1.03 -3.07
N VAL A 64 27.88 1.82 -2.04
CA VAL A 64 27.03 3.02 -2.15
C VAL A 64 27.75 4.05 -3.04
N THR A 65 26.97 4.67 -3.93
CA THR A 65 27.42 5.80 -4.72
C THR A 65 26.54 7.00 -4.41
N ALA A 66 27.12 8.11 -3.99
CA ALA A 66 26.42 9.36 -3.78
C ALA A 66 27.01 10.45 -4.68
N SER A 67 26.13 11.09 -5.45
CA SER A 67 26.45 12.20 -6.33
C SER A 67 26.55 13.52 -5.57
N ALA A 68 27.01 14.56 -6.23
CA ALA A 68 27.23 15.87 -5.62
C ALA A 68 25.97 16.46 -4.96
N GLY A 69 26.16 17.13 -3.83
CA GLY A 69 25.07 17.82 -3.12
C GLY A 69 24.26 16.96 -2.17
N MET A 70 24.59 15.67 -1.95
CA MET A 70 23.89 14.85 -0.97
C MET A 70 24.09 15.36 0.44
N ILE A 71 22.99 15.54 1.17
CA ILE A 71 22.98 15.82 2.62
C ILE A 71 22.32 14.64 3.32
N LEU A 72 23.08 13.94 4.16
CA LEU A 72 22.58 12.85 5.00
C LEU A 72 22.51 13.32 6.44
N ALA A 73 21.28 13.49 6.96
CA ALA A 73 21.06 13.89 8.34
C ALA A 73 21.40 12.76 9.33
N GLU A 74 21.25 12.99 10.60
CA GLU A 74 21.69 12.08 11.66
C GLU A 74 20.88 10.78 11.71
N GLY A 75 21.52 9.68 12.17
CA GLY A 75 20.87 8.42 12.53
C GLY A 75 20.28 7.66 11.34
N CYS A 76 20.78 7.87 10.13
CA CYS A 76 20.27 7.18 8.94
C CYS A 76 21.05 5.90 8.64
N GLU A 77 20.37 4.92 8.03
CA GLU A 77 20.95 3.68 7.52
C GLU A 77 20.79 3.61 5.99
N ILE A 78 21.89 3.61 5.27
CA ILE A 78 21.93 3.45 3.82
C ILE A 78 22.34 2.02 3.50
N GLY A 79 21.47 1.28 2.82
CA GLY A 79 21.71 -0.10 2.40
C GLY A 79 22.85 -0.25 1.39
N GLN A 80 23.12 -1.48 0.98
CA GLN A 80 24.19 -1.79 0.02
C GLN A 80 23.73 -1.46 -1.41
N LEU A 81 24.68 -1.15 -2.30
CA LEU A 81 24.42 -0.87 -3.74
C LEU A 81 23.44 0.30 -3.99
N VAL A 82 23.23 1.14 -3.01
CA VAL A 82 22.37 2.32 -3.15
C VAL A 82 23.07 3.35 -4.03
N ASN A 83 22.30 3.95 -4.94
CA ASN A 83 22.71 5.10 -5.73
C ASN A 83 21.90 6.33 -5.34
N VAL A 84 22.56 7.34 -4.79
CA VAL A 84 21.94 8.62 -4.44
C VAL A 84 22.27 9.64 -5.52
N GLU A 85 21.24 10.19 -6.14
CA GLU A 85 21.39 11.19 -7.19
C GLU A 85 21.79 12.57 -6.65
N GLN A 86 21.96 13.53 -7.53
CA GLN A 86 22.44 14.87 -7.18
C GLN A 86 21.42 15.64 -6.34
N ASP A 87 21.91 16.50 -5.41
CA ASP A 87 21.13 17.43 -4.60
C ASP A 87 20.04 16.81 -3.72
N VAL A 88 20.21 15.53 -3.35
CA VAL A 88 19.28 14.81 -2.49
C VAL A 88 19.56 15.09 -1.01
N THR A 89 18.52 15.47 -0.26
CA THR A 89 18.54 15.59 1.20
C THR A 89 17.76 14.46 1.86
N ILE A 90 18.43 13.70 2.73
CA ILE A 90 17.83 12.60 3.51
C ILE A 90 17.72 13.07 4.96
N TRP A 91 16.49 13.22 5.45
CA TRP A 91 16.19 13.71 6.80
C TRP A 91 16.52 12.67 7.88
N PRO A 92 16.58 13.04 9.17
CA PRO A 92 17.03 12.17 10.25
C PRO A 92 16.25 10.85 10.37
N TYR A 93 16.95 9.81 10.83
CA TYR A 93 16.40 8.50 11.18
C TYR A 93 15.68 7.80 10.02
N LYS A 94 16.23 7.91 8.81
CA LYS A 94 15.72 7.24 7.61
C LYS A 94 16.49 5.96 7.30
N VAL A 95 15.78 4.99 6.77
CA VAL A 95 16.35 3.73 6.28
C VAL A 95 16.18 3.64 4.77
N ILE A 96 17.26 3.47 4.03
CA ILE A 96 17.28 3.25 2.58
C ILE A 96 17.56 1.77 2.33
N GLU A 97 16.65 1.09 1.67
CA GLU A 97 16.80 -0.34 1.35
C GLU A 97 17.91 -0.59 0.32
N ASP A 98 18.46 -1.80 0.34
CA ASP A 98 19.53 -2.23 -0.58
C ASP A 98 19.12 -2.02 -2.05
N ALA A 99 20.11 -1.68 -2.89
CA ALA A 99 19.94 -1.49 -4.33
C ALA A 99 18.92 -0.41 -4.75
N SER A 100 18.58 0.51 -3.87
CA SER A 100 17.67 1.62 -4.16
C SER A 100 18.36 2.72 -4.98
N ILE A 101 17.57 3.40 -5.83
CA ILE A 101 17.98 4.64 -6.51
C ILE A 101 17.20 5.79 -5.87
N VAL A 102 17.90 6.66 -5.14
CA VAL A 102 17.30 7.81 -4.46
C VAL A 102 17.43 9.04 -5.34
N SER A 103 16.36 9.39 -6.04
CA SER A 103 16.33 10.49 -7.03
C SER A 103 15.73 11.80 -6.48
N HIS A 104 15.14 11.77 -5.28
CA HIS A 104 14.57 12.95 -4.62
C HIS A 104 14.73 12.88 -3.11
N SER A 105 14.60 14.04 -2.46
CA SER A 105 14.81 14.16 -1.03
C SER A 105 13.79 13.37 -0.22
N LEU A 106 14.26 12.64 0.80
CA LEU A 106 13.44 11.86 1.71
C LEU A 106 13.17 12.66 2.98
N ILE A 107 12.05 13.36 3.03
CA ILE A 107 11.64 14.22 4.15
C ILE A 107 10.63 13.48 5.03
N LEU A 108 9.55 12.98 4.45
CA LEU A 108 8.49 12.23 5.12
C LEU A 108 8.72 10.72 4.99
N GLY A 109 8.10 9.94 5.87
CA GLY A 109 8.29 8.49 5.90
C GLY A 109 9.57 8.06 6.63
N SER A 110 9.66 6.77 6.99
CA SER A 110 10.82 6.20 7.69
C SER A 110 11.76 5.42 6.76
N ARG A 111 11.29 5.01 5.59
CA ARG A 111 12.02 4.16 4.64
C ARG A 111 11.90 4.66 3.21
N TYR A 112 12.97 4.52 2.47
CA TYR A 112 12.99 4.60 1.01
C TYR A 112 13.02 3.17 0.46
N LYS A 113 11.93 2.80 -0.24
CA LYS A 113 11.77 1.45 -0.81
C LYS A 113 12.25 1.43 -2.26
N ASN A 114 12.94 0.37 -2.63
CA ASN A 114 13.30 0.11 -4.03
C ASN A 114 12.16 -0.54 -4.83
N SER A 115 11.12 -1.03 -4.14
CA SER A 115 9.90 -1.58 -4.71
C SER A 115 8.69 -1.02 -3.97
N ILE A 116 7.68 -0.62 -4.74
CA ILE A 116 6.41 -0.11 -4.20
C ILE A 116 5.43 -1.26 -4.00
N PHE A 117 5.47 -2.25 -4.91
CA PHE A 117 4.53 -3.35 -4.93
C PHE A 117 5.00 -4.55 -4.11
N GLU A 118 4.07 -5.12 -3.37
CA GLU A 118 4.16 -6.39 -2.68
C GLU A 118 3.00 -7.29 -3.13
N HIS A 119 3.27 -8.22 -4.06
CA HIS A 119 2.27 -9.14 -4.61
C HIS A 119 0.99 -8.43 -5.13
N GLY A 120 1.16 -7.42 -5.98
CA GLY A 120 0.05 -6.66 -6.56
C GLY A 120 -0.62 -5.68 -5.58
N LYS A 121 0.03 -5.36 -4.47
CA LYS A 121 -0.44 -4.40 -3.47
C LYS A 121 0.61 -3.35 -3.20
N VAL A 122 0.15 -2.16 -2.87
CA VAL A 122 0.98 -1.09 -2.30
C VAL A 122 0.56 -0.87 -0.86
N ILE A 123 1.51 -0.92 0.06
CA ILE A 123 1.26 -0.83 1.51
C ILE A 123 2.15 0.25 2.10
N GLY A 124 1.58 1.13 2.91
CA GLY A 124 2.34 2.16 3.60
C GLY A 124 1.51 2.92 4.64
N LYS A 125 2.21 3.66 5.49
CA LYS A 125 1.57 4.52 6.50
C LYS A 125 0.75 5.61 5.82
N SER A 126 -0.52 5.68 6.20
CA SER A 126 -1.49 6.63 5.63
C SER A 126 -1.06 8.06 5.90
N ASN A 127 -1.13 8.91 4.88
CA ASN A 127 -0.76 10.33 4.92
C ASN A 127 0.70 10.62 5.32
N VAL A 128 1.56 9.60 5.28
CA VAL A 128 3.02 9.70 5.53
C VAL A 128 3.77 9.08 4.37
N GLU A 129 3.69 7.74 4.21
CA GLU A 129 4.27 7.01 3.08
C GLU A 129 3.30 6.99 1.89
N LEU A 130 2.01 6.77 2.15
CA LEU A 130 0.93 6.90 1.17
C LEU A 130 0.26 8.26 1.34
N SER A 131 0.84 9.29 0.73
CA SER A 131 0.27 10.63 0.63
C SER A 131 -0.69 10.75 -0.55
N CYS A 132 -1.46 11.84 -0.59
CA CYS A 132 -2.29 12.16 -1.77
C CYS A 132 -1.45 12.34 -3.03
N GLU A 133 -0.28 12.97 -2.93
CA GLU A 133 0.66 13.12 -4.03
C GLU A 133 1.13 11.76 -4.57
N MET A 134 1.55 10.86 -3.69
CA MET A 134 1.95 9.51 -4.06
C MET A 134 0.80 8.74 -4.71
N ALA A 135 -0.42 8.85 -4.17
CA ALA A 135 -1.59 8.18 -4.74
C ALA A 135 -1.91 8.68 -6.16
N THR A 136 -1.80 9.98 -6.41
CA THR A 136 -1.99 10.57 -7.75
C THR A 136 -0.92 10.07 -8.72
N LYS A 137 0.36 10.16 -8.35
CA LYS A 137 1.48 9.66 -9.18
C LYS A 137 1.36 8.16 -9.48
N LEU A 138 0.94 7.38 -8.49
CA LEU A 138 0.73 5.93 -8.65
C LEU A 138 -0.41 5.64 -9.63
N ALA A 139 -1.48 6.43 -9.59
CA ALA A 139 -2.61 6.34 -10.52
C ALA A 139 -2.20 6.71 -11.95
N GLU A 140 -1.45 7.80 -12.14
CA GLU A 140 -0.90 8.20 -13.44
C GLU A 140 0.03 7.11 -14.00
N ALA A 141 0.91 6.55 -13.17
CA ALA A 141 1.81 5.47 -13.55
C ALA A 141 1.06 4.19 -13.93
N PHE A 142 0.03 3.81 -13.18
CA PHE A 142 -0.83 2.67 -13.48
C PHE A 142 -1.68 2.90 -14.73
N GLY A 143 -2.34 4.04 -14.83
CA GLY A 143 -3.15 4.42 -15.99
C GLY A 143 -2.34 4.46 -17.29
N ALA A 144 -1.05 4.84 -17.22
CA ALA A 144 -0.16 4.81 -18.37
C ALA A 144 0.11 3.40 -18.93
N GLN A 145 -0.17 2.34 -18.17
CA GLN A 145 -0.04 0.94 -18.63
C GLN A 145 -1.31 0.42 -19.32
N LEU A 146 -2.41 1.17 -19.22
CA LEU A 146 -3.71 0.80 -19.81
C LEU A 146 -3.98 1.61 -21.07
N PRO A 147 -4.77 1.10 -22.04
CA PRO A 147 -5.21 1.89 -23.20
C PRO A 147 -6.00 3.13 -22.78
N ILE A 148 -5.90 4.22 -23.55
CA ILE A 148 -6.73 5.41 -23.35
C ILE A 148 -8.21 5.03 -23.53
N GLY A 149 -9.09 5.60 -22.72
CA GLY A 149 -10.52 5.29 -22.73
C GLY A 149 -10.90 3.98 -22.00
N SER A 150 -9.91 3.22 -21.49
CA SER A 150 -10.19 2.05 -20.65
C SER A 150 -11.00 2.42 -19.41
N THR A 151 -11.79 1.48 -18.91
CA THR A 151 -12.60 1.68 -17.70
C THR A 151 -12.02 0.87 -16.53
N VAL A 152 -11.75 1.53 -15.43
CA VAL A 152 -11.21 0.94 -14.19
C VAL A 152 -12.25 1.02 -13.08
N LEU A 153 -12.49 -0.10 -12.39
CA LEU A 153 -13.33 -0.15 -11.21
C LEU A 153 -12.53 0.29 -9.98
N VAL A 154 -13.06 1.21 -9.18
CA VAL A 154 -12.40 1.66 -7.97
C VAL A 154 -13.34 1.59 -6.78
N SER A 155 -12.92 0.91 -5.73
CA SER A 155 -13.67 0.80 -4.47
C SER A 155 -12.77 1.02 -3.26
N ARG A 156 -13.38 1.19 -2.11
CA ARG A 156 -12.68 1.36 -0.83
C ARG A 156 -13.43 0.72 0.33
N ASP A 157 -12.78 0.61 1.47
CA ASP A 157 -13.46 0.45 2.75
C ASP A 157 -14.01 1.81 3.26
N THR A 158 -14.62 1.80 4.43
CA THR A 158 -15.21 3.00 5.04
C THR A 158 -14.21 3.94 5.68
N HIS A 159 -12.95 3.52 5.84
CA HIS A 159 -11.93 4.25 6.57
C HIS A 159 -11.57 5.59 5.91
N LYS A 160 -11.32 6.62 6.74
CA LYS A 160 -11.03 7.99 6.27
C LYS A 160 -9.79 8.06 5.39
N SER A 161 -8.71 7.31 5.72
CA SER A 161 -7.49 7.28 4.92
C SER A 161 -7.73 6.67 3.53
N SER A 162 -8.48 5.59 3.44
CA SER A 162 -8.86 4.97 2.17
C SER A 162 -9.67 5.92 1.30
N ARG A 163 -10.61 6.65 1.93
CA ARG A 163 -11.42 7.67 1.25
C ARG A 163 -10.57 8.81 0.68
N MET A 164 -9.63 9.31 1.47
CA MET A 164 -8.71 10.39 1.06
C MET A 164 -7.83 9.94 -0.11
N LEU A 165 -7.16 8.80 0.04
CA LEU A 165 -6.22 8.28 -0.97
C LEU A 165 -6.94 7.91 -2.27
N LYS A 166 -8.13 7.28 -2.18
CA LYS A 166 -8.93 6.98 -3.37
C LYS A 166 -9.27 8.25 -4.17
N ARG A 167 -9.71 9.32 -3.50
CA ARG A 167 -10.04 10.59 -4.19
C ARG A 167 -8.83 11.17 -4.95
N ALA A 168 -7.66 11.14 -4.34
CA ALA A 168 -6.43 11.57 -5.00
C ALA A 168 -6.07 10.67 -6.19
N PHE A 169 -6.23 9.35 -6.03
CA PHE A 169 -5.97 8.36 -7.05
C PHE A 169 -6.88 8.50 -8.28
N LEU A 170 -8.17 8.79 -8.05
CA LEU A 170 -9.12 9.03 -9.15
C LEU A 170 -8.63 10.15 -10.08
N GLY A 171 -8.19 11.29 -9.53
CA GLY A 171 -7.66 12.38 -10.33
C GLY A 171 -6.49 11.99 -11.23
N GLY A 172 -5.58 11.14 -10.72
CA GLY A 172 -4.47 10.61 -11.51
C GLY A 172 -4.90 9.69 -12.66
N LEU A 173 -5.91 8.81 -12.45
CA LEU A 173 -6.47 7.99 -13.51
C LEU A 173 -7.10 8.83 -14.62
N LEU A 174 -7.91 9.84 -14.24
CA LEU A 174 -8.55 10.74 -15.21
C LEU A 174 -7.51 11.49 -16.05
N SER A 175 -6.45 11.99 -15.41
CA SER A 175 -5.33 12.65 -16.08
C SER A 175 -4.63 11.76 -17.10
N ALA A 176 -4.61 10.45 -16.87
CA ALA A 176 -4.04 9.46 -17.78
C ALA A 176 -5.03 9.01 -18.89
N GLY A 177 -6.23 9.60 -18.98
CA GLY A 177 -7.27 9.26 -19.97
C GLY A 177 -8.01 7.96 -19.66
N ILE A 178 -8.14 7.61 -18.38
CA ILE A 178 -8.82 6.40 -17.92
C ILE A 178 -10.18 6.77 -17.33
N ASN A 179 -11.23 6.10 -17.78
CA ASN A 179 -12.56 6.20 -17.20
C ASN A 179 -12.64 5.40 -15.89
N VAL A 180 -13.45 5.87 -14.97
CA VAL A 180 -13.57 5.23 -13.65
C VAL A 180 -15.03 4.98 -13.32
N ILE A 181 -15.34 3.79 -12.86
CA ILE A 181 -16.57 3.48 -12.14
C ILE A 181 -16.25 3.51 -10.64
N ASP A 182 -16.83 4.44 -9.92
CA ASP A 182 -16.65 4.57 -8.48
C ASP A 182 -17.68 3.75 -7.70
N TYR A 183 -17.27 2.56 -7.27
CA TYR A 183 -18.10 1.66 -6.46
C TYR A 183 -18.21 2.08 -4.98
N ARG A 184 -17.67 3.20 -4.60
CA ARG A 184 -17.71 3.71 -3.23
C ARG A 184 -17.16 2.73 -2.21
N ASP A 185 -17.92 2.47 -1.12
CA ASP A 185 -17.55 1.63 0.01
C ASP A 185 -18.18 0.24 -0.11
N ILE A 186 -17.53 -0.62 -0.88
CA ILE A 186 -17.96 -2.01 -1.03
C ILE A 186 -16.80 -2.99 -0.76
N PRO A 187 -17.12 -4.23 -0.34
CA PRO A 187 -16.15 -5.31 -0.26
C PRO A 187 -15.46 -5.57 -1.61
N SER A 188 -14.17 -5.88 -1.55
CA SER A 188 -13.41 -6.21 -2.77
C SER A 188 -13.96 -7.43 -3.54
N ALA A 189 -14.77 -8.27 -2.89
CA ALA A 189 -15.43 -9.41 -3.54
C ALA A 189 -16.41 -8.96 -4.63
N ILE A 190 -17.20 -7.90 -4.37
CA ILE A 190 -18.14 -7.35 -5.36
C ILE A 190 -17.37 -6.77 -6.54
N LEU A 191 -16.36 -5.91 -6.29
CA LEU A 191 -15.51 -5.36 -7.34
C LEU A 191 -14.91 -6.46 -8.22
N ARG A 192 -14.37 -7.51 -7.61
CA ARG A 192 -13.78 -8.64 -8.34
C ARG A 192 -14.80 -9.42 -9.14
N CYS A 193 -15.99 -9.61 -8.61
CA CYS A 193 -17.08 -10.28 -9.29
C CYS A 193 -17.49 -9.51 -10.56
N SER A 194 -17.71 -8.19 -10.44
CA SER A 194 -18.02 -7.34 -11.59
C SER A 194 -16.90 -7.35 -12.63
N LEU A 195 -15.65 -7.32 -12.17
CA LEU A 195 -14.47 -7.31 -13.04
C LEU A 195 -14.36 -8.60 -13.88
N SER A 196 -14.60 -9.76 -13.26
CA SER A 196 -14.52 -11.08 -13.97
C SER A 196 -15.71 -11.38 -14.87
N SER A 197 -16.77 -10.61 -14.80
CA SER A 197 -18.03 -10.93 -15.47
C SER A 197 -18.41 -9.94 -16.56
N ASN A 198 -17.59 -8.92 -16.78
CA ASN A 198 -17.90 -7.88 -17.76
C ASN A 198 -16.60 -7.37 -18.41
N ASP A 199 -16.43 -7.74 -19.69
CA ASP A 199 -15.28 -7.37 -20.52
C ASP A 199 -15.10 -5.86 -20.74
N ARG A 200 -16.08 -5.04 -20.31
CA ARG A 200 -15.99 -3.57 -20.32
C ARG A 200 -14.89 -3.06 -19.38
N TYR A 201 -14.57 -3.81 -18.35
CA TYR A 201 -13.66 -3.40 -17.29
C TYR A 201 -12.27 -3.97 -17.51
N THR A 202 -11.28 -3.10 -17.56
CA THR A 202 -9.89 -3.49 -17.87
C THR A 202 -9.07 -3.77 -16.61
N ALA A 203 -9.43 -3.17 -15.50
CA ALA A 203 -8.71 -3.33 -14.22
C ALA A 203 -9.58 -2.92 -13.03
N GLY A 204 -9.13 -3.28 -11.83
CA GLY A 204 -9.77 -2.89 -10.58
C GLY A 204 -8.77 -2.44 -9.53
N VAL A 205 -9.16 -1.48 -8.68
CA VAL A 205 -8.34 -1.01 -7.56
C VAL A 205 -9.19 -0.89 -6.30
N HIS A 206 -8.71 -1.50 -5.21
CA HIS A 206 -9.39 -1.48 -3.93
C HIS A 206 -8.51 -0.90 -2.81
N PHE A 207 -9.04 0.07 -2.09
CA PHE A 207 -8.39 0.74 -0.96
C PHE A 207 -8.95 0.22 0.35
N ARG A 208 -8.08 -0.19 1.26
CA ARG A 208 -8.50 -0.61 2.60
C ARG A 208 -7.45 -0.32 3.66
N GLN A 209 -7.88 -0.21 4.90
CA GLN A 209 -6.99 -0.19 6.05
C GLN A 209 -6.26 -1.55 6.18
N LYS A 210 -5.03 -1.52 6.66
CA LYS A 210 -4.29 -2.75 6.97
C LYS A 210 -4.79 -3.36 8.28
N ILE A 211 -5.08 -4.66 8.27
CA ILE A 211 -5.73 -5.37 9.40
C ILE A 211 -4.92 -5.26 10.70
N ASP A 212 -3.61 -5.47 10.61
CA ASP A 212 -2.72 -5.53 11.79
C ASP A 212 -2.11 -4.18 12.17
N ASP A 213 -2.36 -3.15 11.37
CA ASP A 213 -1.82 -1.81 11.55
C ASP A 213 -2.80 -0.74 11.03
N PRO A 214 -3.65 -0.20 11.92
CA PRO A 214 -4.66 0.79 11.54
C PRO A 214 -4.08 2.12 11.07
N THR A 215 -2.79 2.35 11.22
CA THR A 215 -2.10 3.54 10.70
C THR A 215 -1.73 3.42 9.23
N SER A 216 -1.83 2.22 8.66
CA SER A 216 -1.43 1.90 7.28
C SER A 216 -2.62 1.60 6.38
N THR A 217 -2.51 1.98 5.12
CA THR A 217 -3.46 1.66 4.04
C THR A 217 -2.84 0.65 3.08
N VAL A 218 -3.68 -0.22 2.53
CA VAL A 218 -3.36 -1.18 1.48
C VAL A 218 -4.14 -0.81 0.23
N ILE A 219 -3.46 -0.60 -0.88
CA ILE A 219 -4.05 -0.41 -2.21
C ILE A 219 -3.80 -1.71 -2.98
N THR A 220 -4.84 -2.40 -3.38
CA THR A 220 -4.74 -3.65 -4.13
C THR A 220 -5.17 -3.43 -5.58
N PHE A 221 -4.36 -3.89 -6.52
CA PHE A 221 -4.60 -3.78 -7.94
C PHE A 221 -4.99 -5.14 -8.53
N TYR A 222 -6.01 -5.15 -9.38
CA TYR A 222 -6.52 -6.32 -10.06
C TYR A 222 -6.47 -6.12 -11.57
N ASN A 223 -6.24 -7.21 -12.30
CA ASN A 223 -6.37 -7.26 -13.76
C ASN A 223 -7.84 -7.55 -14.17
N ASP A 224 -8.10 -7.65 -15.45
CA ASP A 224 -9.40 -7.96 -16.05
C ASP A 224 -9.96 -9.33 -15.63
N GLU A 225 -9.12 -10.30 -15.30
CA GLU A 225 -9.50 -11.62 -14.76
C GLU A 225 -9.81 -11.56 -13.24
N ALA A 226 -9.90 -10.38 -12.64
CA ALA A 226 -10.07 -10.21 -11.19
C ALA A 226 -8.96 -10.82 -10.31
N LEU A 227 -7.81 -11.14 -10.90
CA LEU A 227 -6.61 -11.57 -10.20
C LEU A 227 -5.75 -10.35 -9.84
N ARG A 228 -4.94 -10.46 -8.80
CA ARG A 228 -3.97 -9.39 -8.53
C ARG A 228 -3.01 -9.25 -9.69
N ILE A 229 -2.64 -8.00 -10.02
CA ILE A 229 -1.63 -7.77 -11.05
C ILE A 229 -0.34 -8.54 -10.72
N ASN A 230 0.25 -9.10 -11.76
CA ASN A 230 1.48 -9.88 -11.65
C ASN A 230 2.73 -8.97 -11.48
N ASN A 231 3.87 -9.61 -11.28
CA ASN A 231 5.13 -8.89 -11.08
C ASN A 231 5.57 -8.07 -12.31
N ASP A 232 5.21 -8.50 -13.53
CA ASP A 232 5.61 -7.80 -14.75
C ASP A 232 4.87 -6.47 -14.90
N ILE A 233 3.56 -6.47 -14.62
CA ILE A 233 2.76 -5.23 -14.59
C ILE A 233 3.24 -4.34 -13.44
N SER A 234 3.44 -4.90 -12.25
CA SER A 234 3.93 -4.18 -11.08
C SER A 234 5.25 -3.45 -11.38
N LYS A 235 6.22 -4.13 -12.00
CA LYS A 235 7.51 -3.53 -12.40
C LYS A 235 7.38 -2.44 -13.45
N LYS A 236 6.44 -2.57 -14.41
CA LYS A 236 6.17 -1.52 -15.40
C LYS A 236 5.62 -0.26 -14.74
N VAL A 237 4.67 -0.43 -13.81
CA VAL A 237 4.11 0.69 -13.03
C VAL A 237 5.19 1.33 -12.16
N GLU A 238 6.01 0.56 -11.46
CA GLU A 238 7.12 1.06 -10.65
C GLU A 238 8.13 1.86 -11.50
N LYS A 239 8.49 1.33 -12.66
CA LYS A 239 9.38 2.03 -13.58
C LYS A 239 8.81 3.37 -14.04
N ALA A 240 7.53 3.43 -14.37
CA ALA A 240 6.85 4.68 -14.72
C ALA A 240 6.79 5.64 -13.54
N PHE A 241 6.48 5.13 -12.35
CA PHE A 241 6.41 5.90 -11.11
C PHE A 241 7.76 6.55 -10.76
N PHE A 242 8.84 5.77 -10.68
CA PHE A 242 10.16 6.27 -10.29
C PHE A 242 10.80 7.17 -11.35
N LYS A 243 10.52 6.94 -12.65
CA LYS A 243 11.00 7.80 -13.72
C LYS A 243 10.12 9.02 -13.98
N GLU A 244 9.00 9.13 -13.29
CA GLU A 244 7.98 10.15 -13.51
C GLU A 244 7.55 10.25 -15.00
N THR A 245 7.60 9.13 -15.72
CA THR A 245 7.17 9.04 -17.11
C THR A 245 5.68 8.75 -17.20
N PHE A 246 4.88 9.68 -16.71
CA PHE A 246 3.42 9.55 -16.72
C PHE A 246 2.84 9.99 -18.06
N ARG A 247 1.81 9.27 -18.50
CA ARG A 247 0.97 9.75 -19.57
C ARG A 247 -0.01 10.79 -19.03
N ARG A 248 -0.02 11.96 -19.64
CA ARG A 248 -1.06 12.98 -19.47
C ARG A 248 -1.67 13.22 -20.83
N VAL A 249 -2.98 13.02 -20.93
CA VAL A 249 -3.70 13.17 -22.19
C VAL A 249 -4.09 14.61 -22.45
N ASP A 250 -4.49 14.92 -23.69
CA ASP A 250 -5.10 16.21 -24.02
C ASP A 250 -6.42 16.41 -23.26
N TYR A 251 -6.85 17.65 -23.09
CA TYR A 251 -8.07 17.99 -22.34
C TYR A 251 -9.32 17.28 -22.87
N SER A 252 -9.37 16.97 -24.15
CA SER A 252 -10.49 16.25 -24.81
C SER A 252 -10.52 14.75 -24.52
N GLU A 253 -9.41 14.18 -24.04
CA GLU A 253 -9.26 12.76 -23.72
C GLU A 253 -9.24 12.47 -22.22
N ILE A 254 -9.42 13.49 -21.37
CA ILE A 254 -9.51 13.33 -19.92
C ILE A 254 -10.65 12.36 -19.62
N GLY A 255 -10.35 11.36 -18.76
CA GLY A 255 -11.31 10.34 -18.35
C GLY A 255 -12.49 10.92 -17.55
N GLN A 256 -13.54 10.12 -17.40
CA GLN A 256 -14.74 10.49 -16.66
C GLN A 256 -14.97 9.55 -15.48
N ILE A 257 -15.67 10.03 -14.45
CA ILE A 257 -16.13 9.21 -13.33
C ILE A 257 -17.63 8.95 -13.51
N ASP A 258 -18.01 7.68 -13.46
CA ASP A 258 -19.40 7.24 -13.42
C ASP A 258 -19.68 6.61 -12.05
N GLU A 259 -20.67 7.13 -11.37
CA GLU A 259 -21.14 6.65 -10.06
C GLU A 259 -22.47 5.89 -10.16
N SER A 260 -23.04 5.77 -11.35
CA SER A 260 -24.43 5.29 -11.55
C SER A 260 -24.55 3.77 -11.46
N ASP A 261 -23.48 3.02 -11.72
CA ASP A 261 -23.56 1.55 -11.85
C ASP A 261 -23.48 0.80 -10.51
N TYR A 262 -23.25 1.49 -9.37
CA TYR A 262 -23.07 0.84 -8.07
C TYR A 262 -24.24 -0.07 -7.66
N GLU A 263 -25.48 0.46 -7.68
CA GLU A 263 -26.66 -0.30 -7.25
C GLU A 263 -26.96 -1.48 -8.18
N LYS A 264 -26.73 -1.29 -9.47
CA LYS A 264 -26.91 -2.34 -10.50
C LYS A 264 -25.93 -3.49 -10.28
N GLU A 265 -24.65 -3.19 -10.06
CA GLU A 265 -23.60 -4.20 -9.84
C GLU A 265 -23.80 -4.91 -8.50
N TYR A 266 -24.24 -4.21 -7.47
CA TYR A 266 -24.59 -4.79 -6.18
C TYR A 266 -25.76 -5.79 -6.32
N LYS A 267 -26.82 -5.40 -7.00
CA LYS A 267 -27.97 -6.26 -7.27
C LYS A 267 -27.56 -7.49 -8.08
N TRP A 268 -26.77 -7.29 -9.11
CA TRP A 268 -26.25 -8.38 -9.95
C TRP A 268 -25.38 -9.36 -9.13
N TYR A 269 -24.52 -8.86 -8.24
CA TYR A 269 -23.73 -9.71 -7.34
C TYR A 269 -24.63 -10.57 -6.44
N LYS A 270 -25.68 -9.99 -5.85
CA LYS A 270 -26.65 -10.72 -5.02
C LYS A 270 -27.36 -11.83 -5.82
N GLU A 271 -27.82 -11.50 -7.01
CA GLU A 271 -28.50 -12.47 -7.88
C GLU A 271 -27.55 -13.60 -8.32
N GLY A 272 -26.30 -13.29 -8.64
CA GLY A 272 -25.27 -14.26 -8.97
C GLY A 272 -24.93 -15.19 -7.80
N MET A 273 -24.79 -14.65 -6.59
CA MET A 273 -24.59 -15.45 -5.37
C MET A 273 -25.77 -16.37 -5.10
N LYS A 274 -26.99 -15.87 -5.25
CA LYS A 274 -28.20 -16.67 -5.08
C LYS A 274 -28.26 -17.82 -6.10
N ALA A 275 -28.04 -17.54 -7.36
CA ALA A 275 -28.03 -18.56 -8.42
C ALA A 275 -26.94 -19.63 -8.19
N LEU A 276 -25.74 -19.22 -7.71
CA LEU A 276 -24.66 -20.15 -7.38
C LEU A 276 -25.07 -21.10 -6.24
N LEU A 277 -25.77 -20.59 -5.23
CA LEU A 277 -26.22 -21.37 -4.08
C LEU A 277 -27.40 -22.27 -4.41
N GLU A 278 -28.31 -21.85 -5.29
CA GLU A 278 -29.44 -22.67 -5.77
C GLU A 278 -28.97 -23.88 -6.60
N THR A 279 -27.83 -23.79 -7.30
CA THR A 279 -27.24 -24.93 -8.03
C THR A 279 -26.69 -26.03 -7.12
N HIS A 280 -26.32 -25.67 -5.90
CA HIS A 280 -25.95 -26.63 -4.87
C HIS A 280 -27.21 -26.91 -4.05
N THR A 281 -27.70 -28.15 -4.11
CA THR A 281 -28.90 -28.61 -3.36
C THR A 281 -28.65 -28.50 -1.84
N PHE A 282 -28.59 -27.31 -1.32
CA PHE A 282 -28.76 -27.11 0.10
C PHE A 282 -30.24 -27.34 0.38
N LYS A 283 -30.60 -28.57 0.76
CA LYS A 283 -31.87 -28.77 1.47
C LYS A 283 -31.83 -27.80 2.65
N CYS A 284 -32.84 -26.93 2.73
CA CYS A 284 -33.03 -26.01 3.83
C CYS A 284 -32.83 -26.79 5.13
N LEU A 285 -31.67 -26.69 5.72
CA LEU A 285 -31.45 -27.18 7.06
C LEU A 285 -32.21 -26.18 7.92
N GLU A 286 -33.11 -26.65 8.76
CA GLU A 286 -33.73 -25.86 9.82
C GLU A 286 -32.65 -25.46 10.84
N CYS A 287 -31.70 -24.68 10.38
CA CYS A 287 -30.49 -24.33 11.09
C CYS A 287 -30.58 -22.86 11.50
N ARG A 288 -30.37 -22.59 12.78
CA ARG A 288 -30.38 -21.26 13.38
C ARG A 288 -28.94 -20.84 13.66
N VAL A 289 -28.50 -19.76 13.05
CA VAL A 289 -27.09 -19.32 13.13
C VAL A 289 -26.94 -17.94 13.76
N ALA A 290 -25.84 -17.73 14.49
CA ALA A 290 -25.39 -16.41 14.88
C ALA A 290 -24.29 -15.93 13.88
N VAL A 291 -24.35 -14.69 13.46
CA VAL A 291 -23.33 -14.10 12.59
C VAL A 291 -22.85 -12.78 13.18
N ASP A 292 -21.57 -12.74 13.50
CA ASP A 292 -20.89 -11.51 13.94
C ASP A 292 -20.22 -10.86 12.72
N MET A 293 -20.67 -9.65 12.38
CA MET A 293 -20.12 -8.87 11.27
C MET A 293 -18.87 -8.07 11.65
N MET A 294 -18.46 -8.15 12.92
CA MET A 294 -17.27 -7.47 13.45
C MET A 294 -17.16 -5.99 13.04
N HIS A 295 -18.29 -5.28 12.97
CA HIS A 295 -18.39 -3.87 12.55
C HIS A 295 -17.79 -3.57 11.17
N GLY A 296 -17.75 -4.57 10.30
CA GLY A 296 -17.09 -4.48 8.98
C GLY A 296 -18.05 -4.29 7.81
N MET A 297 -17.47 -4.16 6.64
CA MET A 297 -18.18 -3.90 5.37
C MET A 297 -19.12 -5.04 4.94
N ALA A 298 -18.92 -6.25 5.43
CA ALA A 298 -19.82 -7.37 5.16
C ALA A 298 -21.24 -7.12 5.68
N SER A 299 -21.39 -6.23 6.66
CA SER A 299 -22.69 -5.81 7.20
C SER A 299 -23.63 -5.16 6.19
N GLU A 300 -23.07 -4.58 5.12
CA GLU A 300 -23.85 -3.95 4.05
C GLU A 300 -24.45 -4.97 3.06
N VAL A 301 -23.87 -6.16 2.97
CA VAL A 301 -24.18 -7.12 1.89
C VAL A 301 -24.73 -8.44 2.42
N PHE A 302 -24.08 -8.98 3.44
CA PHE A 302 -24.29 -10.36 3.88
C PHE A 302 -25.66 -10.61 4.51
N PRO A 303 -26.27 -9.67 5.25
CA PRO A 303 -27.61 -9.85 5.82
C PRO A 303 -28.66 -10.17 4.77
N ASP A 304 -28.64 -9.45 3.67
CA ASP A 304 -29.59 -9.64 2.57
C ASP A 304 -29.45 -11.02 1.92
N ILE A 305 -28.19 -11.49 1.74
CA ILE A 305 -27.92 -12.80 1.15
C ILE A 305 -28.47 -13.92 2.05
N LEU A 306 -28.23 -13.85 3.36
CA LEU A 306 -28.74 -14.88 4.28
C LEU A 306 -30.27 -14.88 4.38
N ASN A 307 -30.89 -13.71 4.38
CA ASN A 307 -32.35 -13.59 4.36
C ASN A 307 -32.95 -14.17 3.09
N ASP A 308 -32.34 -13.90 1.94
CA ASP A 308 -32.78 -14.46 0.64
C ASP A 308 -32.64 -15.99 0.56
N LEU A 309 -31.71 -16.58 1.33
CA LEU A 309 -31.54 -18.03 1.46
C LEU A 309 -32.49 -18.67 2.45
N GLY A 310 -33.30 -17.89 3.17
CA GLY A 310 -34.24 -18.38 4.18
C GLY A 310 -33.58 -18.99 5.42
N VAL A 311 -32.31 -18.65 5.70
CA VAL A 311 -31.60 -19.11 6.89
C VAL A 311 -32.05 -18.27 8.09
N GLU A 312 -32.56 -18.91 9.15
CA GLU A 312 -32.85 -18.21 10.41
C GLU A 312 -31.54 -17.76 11.04
N ASN A 313 -31.32 -16.45 11.07
CA ASN A 313 -30.05 -15.90 11.51
C ASN A 313 -30.23 -14.76 12.53
N ILE A 314 -29.26 -14.67 13.44
CA ILE A 314 -29.14 -13.57 14.41
C ILE A 314 -27.82 -12.87 14.10
N MET A 315 -27.93 -11.63 13.64
CA MET A 315 -26.75 -10.82 13.33
C MET A 315 -26.47 -9.83 14.45
N PHE A 316 -25.20 -9.66 14.77
CA PHE A 316 -24.76 -8.63 15.71
C PHE A 316 -23.48 -7.98 15.22
N ASN A 317 -23.15 -6.81 15.81
CA ASN A 317 -22.09 -5.95 15.30
C ASN A 317 -22.22 -5.64 13.80
N ALA A 318 -23.46 -5.58 13.30
CA ALA A 318 -23.82 -5.45 11.90
C ALA A 318 -23.92 -3.99 11.42
N HIS A 319 -23.17 -3.10 12.02
CA HIS A 319 -23.02 -1.71 11.57
C HIS A 319 -21.54 -1.38 11.42
N ASN A 320 -21.23 -0.57 10.43
CA ASN A 320 -19.86 -0.13 10.17
C ASN A 320 -19.38 0.82 11.27
N ASP A 321 -18.31 0.48 11.98
CA ASP A 321 -17.68 1.35 12.99
C ASP A 321 -16.16 1.30 12.89
N GLU A 322 -15.57 2.27 12.18
CA GLU A 322 -14.12 2.38 11.97
C GLU A 322 -13.33 2.53 13.29
N HIS A 323 -13.95 3.06 14.36
CA HIS A 323 -13.26 3.24 15.64
C HIS A 323 -13.01 1.92 16.35
N ARG A 324 -13.94 0.96 16.23
CA ARG A 324 -13.78 -0.37 16.80
C ARG A 324 -12.77 -1.23 16.07
N LEU A 325 -12.47 -0.94 14.81
CA LEU A 325 -11.50 -1.65 13.98
C LEU A 325 -10.04 -1.29 14.31
N SER A 326 -9.80 -0.35 15.21
CA SER A 326 -8.45 0.10 15.59
C SER A 326 -7.59 -0.98 16.28
N ASN A 327 -8.23 -1.97 16.94
CA ASN A 327 -7.55 -3.09 17.59
C ASN A 327 -8.25 -4.42 17.25
N ILE A 328 -7.92 -4.97 16.08
CA ILE A 328 -8.57 -6.17 15.56
C ILE A 328 -8.43 -7.39 16.47
N ASN A 329 -7.27 -7.57 17.12
CA ASN A 329 -7.03 -8.73 17.99
C ASN A 329 -7.90 -8.71 19.25
N ALA A 330 -8.06 -7.52 19.84
CA ALA A 330 -8.97 -7.34 20.97
C ALA A 330 -10.42 -7.56 20.53
N LEU A 331 -10.80 -7.05 19.36
CA LEU A 331 -12.13 -7.21 18.78
C LEU A 331 -12.43 -8.70 18.52
N VAL A 332 -11.54 -9.45 17.89
CA VAL A 332 -11.72 -10.90 17.65
C VAL A 332 -11.93 -11.68 18.93
N LYS A 333 -11.13 -11.38 19.97
CA LYS A 333 -11.27 -12.03 21.28
C LYS A 333 -12.63 -11.72 21.92
N GLN A 334 -13.05 -10.47 21.89
CA GLN A 334 -14.36 -10.05 22.43
C GLN A 334 -15.50 -10.70 21.64
N SER A 335 -15.48 -10.61 20.32
CA SER A 335 -16.48 -11.21 19.44
C SER A 335 -16.60 -12.73 19.63
N SER A 336 -15.50 -13.43 19.87
CA SER A 336 -15.52 -14.87 20.15
C SER A 336 -16.21 -15.19 21.48
N GLN A 337 -16.01 -14.36 22.51
CA GLN A 337 -16.69 -14.52 23.80
C GLN A 337 -18.19 -14.21 23.69
N ASP A 338 -18.54 -13.12 23.02
CA ASP A 338 -19.93 -12.70 22.79
C ASP A 338 -20.68 -13.75 21.96
N MET A 339 -20.06 -14.28 20.90
CA MET A 339 -20.57 -15.37 20.08
C MET A 339 -20.91 -16.60 20.91
N SER A 340 -19.96 -17.05 21.75
CA SER A 340 -20.18 -18.20 22.64
C SER A 340 -21.37 -17.99 23.60
N THR A 341 -21.54 -16.78 24.10
CA THR A 341 -22.66 -16.40 25.00
C THR A 341 -23.97 -16.41 24.24
N VAL A 342 -24.03 -15.82 23.04
CA VAL A 342 -25.23 -15.75 22.20
C VAL A 342 -25.68 -17.15 21.78
N ILE A 343 -24.77 -18.00 21.30
CA ILE A 343 -25.08 -19.38 20.89
C ILE A 343 -25.69 -20.17 22.04
N LYS A 344 -25.10 -20.10 23.23
CA LYS A 344 -25.59 -20.83 24.42
C LYS A 344 -26.93 -20.31 24.89
N ALA A 345 -27.11 -18.99 24.99
CA ALA A 345 -28.33 -18.37 25.48
C ALA A 345 -29.54 -18.63 24.59
N LEU A 346 -29.33 -18.63 23.28
CA LEU A 346 -30.40 -18.78 22.29
C LEU A 346 -30.50 -20.19 21.70
N LYS A 347 -29.63 -21.10 22.15
CA LYS A 347 -29.55 -22.51 21.67
C LYS A 347 -29.46 -22.59 20.15
N LEU A 348 -28.49 -21.83 19.58
CA LEU A 348 -28.22 -21.82 18.16
C LEU A 348 -27.32 -22.98 17.76
N ASP A 349 -27.43 -23.41 16.51
CA ASP A 349 -26.69 -24.56 15.99
C ASP A 349 -25.24 -24.21 15.67
N ALA A 350 -24.97 -23.00 15.18
CA ALA A 350 -23.64 -22.55 14.82
C ALA A 350 -23.46 -21.02 14.94
N GLY A 351 -22.21 -20.57 14.98
CA GLY A 351 -21.85 -19.16 14.92
C GLY A 351 -20.70 -18.90 13.97
N PHE A 352 -20.78 -17.80 13.26
CA PHE A 352 -19.79 -17.37 12.27
C PHE A 352 -19.32 -15.96 12.56
N MET A 353 -18.02 -15.71 12.48
CA MET A 353 -17.45 -14.38 12.57
C MET A 353 -16.88 -13.98 11.21
N ILE A 354 -17.39 -12.91 10.61
CA ILE A 354 -16.92 -12.40 9.34
C ILE A 354 -15.93 -11.26 9.61
N TYR A 355 -14.68 -11.46 9.16
CA TYR A 355 -13.68 -10.43 9.28
C TYR A 355 -14.13 -9.11 8.61
N PRO A 356 -13.73 -7.94 9.16
CA PRO A 356 -14.29 -6.63 8.78
C PRO A 356 -14.29 -6.31 7.29
N TYR A 357 -13.36 -6.88 6.53
CA TYR A 357 -13.25 -6.64 5.08
C TYR A 357 -13.93 -7.72 4.22
N GLY A 358 -14.69 -8.65 4.83
CA GLY A 358 -15.41 -9.71 4.12
C GLY A 358 -14.51 -10.70 3.38
N GLN A 359 -13.25 -10.86 3.76
CA GLN A 359 -12.29 -11.71 3.06
C GLN A 359 -11.97 -13.03 3.79
N ARG A 360 -12.39 -13.16 5.03
CA ARG A 360 -12.16 -14.33 5.87
C ARG A 360 -13.39 -14.58 6.76
N LEU A 361 -13.63 -15.85 7.03
CA LEU A 361 -14.58 -16.36 7.96
C LEU A 361 -13.83 -17.02 9.12
#